data_274aeb14794bac31e78b16f1f701e43a
#
_entry.id   274aeb14794bac31e78b16f1f701e43a
#
_cell.length_a   1.000
_cell.length_b   1.000
_cell.length_c   1.000
_cell.angle_alpha   90.00
_cell.angle_beta   90.00
_cell.angle_gamma   90.00
#
_symmetry.space_group_name_H-M   'P 1'
#
loop_
_entity.id
_entity.type
_entity.pdbx_description
1 polymer ?
#
loop_
_entity_poly.entity_id
_entity_poly.type
_entity_poly.pdbx_seq_one_letter_code
_entity_poly.pdbx_strand_id
1 'polypeptide(L)'
;MDYSIIGFPRIGIHRELKFATEAYFRSEIDADELKRVVSQQRMEQWTRQRDAGAGFIPSNDFSLYDGMLDTAYMLNAIPRRYADLRLSDIDTYFAMARGYQGAQGDVKAFTMKKWFNTNYHYMVPELDDDMELKLR
;
A
#
# COMPACT_ATOMS: atom_id res chain seq x y z
N MET A 1 -30.97 6.68 -9.71
CA MET A 1 -30.61 6.07 -8.41
C MET A 1 -29.10 6.12 -8.33
N ASP A 2 -28.57 6.75 -7.28
CA ASP A 2 -27.12 6.77 -7.08
C ASP A 2 -26.68 5.47 -6.43
N TYR A 3 -25.59 4.89 -6.92
CA TYR A 3 -24.97 3.70 -6.35
C TYR A 3 -23.45 3.86 -6.27
N SER A 4 -22.87 3.08 -5.40
CA SER A 4 -21.42 2.95 -5.24
C SER A 4 -21.07 1.49 -5.03
N ILE A 5 -19.80 1.17 -5.22
CA ILE A 5 -19.23 -0.12 -4.81
C ILE A 5 -18.26 0.11 -3.66
N ILE A 6 -18.02 -0.91 -2.84
CA ILE A 6 -17.13 -0.80 -1.68
C ILE A 6 -15.65 -0.80 -2.04
N GLY A 7 -15.30 -1.14 -3.27
CA GLY A 7 -13.93 -1.17 -3.78
C GLY A 7 -13.84 -1.83 -5.14
N PHE A 8 -12.67 -1.75 -5.75
CA PHE A 8 -12.36 -2.32 -7.04
C PHE A 8 -11.08 -3.18 -6.97
N PRO A 9 -11.01 -4.34 -7.67
CA PRO A 9 -9.81 -5.17 -7.65
C PRO A 9 -8.57 -4.41 -8.13
N ARG A 10 -7.61 -4.20 -7.25
CA ARG A 10 -6.44 -3.32 -7.47
C ARG A 10 -5.36 -3.90 -8.38
N ILE A 11 -5.35 -5.23 -8.55
CA ILE A 11 -4.21 -5.92 -9.17
C ILE A 11 -4.05 -5.64 -10.68
N GLY A 12 -5.11 -5.18 -11.34
CA GLY A 12 -5.17 -4.99 -12.79
C GLY A 12 -5.62 -6.26 -13.54
N ILE A 13 -6.15 -6.09 -14.77
CA ILE A 13 -6.69 -7.19 -15.59
C ILE A 13 -5.59 -8.20 -15.96
N HIS A 14 -4.39 -7.69 -16.24
CA HIS A 14 -3.22 -8.49 -16.59
C HIS A 14 -2.21 -8.58 -15.44
N ARG A 15 -2.65 -8.30 -14.20
CA ARG A 15 -1.82 -8.31 -13.00
C ARG A 15 -0.71 -7.24 -13.00
N GLU A 16 -0.97 -6.10 -13.60
CA GLU A 16 0.00 -5.02 -13.82
C GLU A 16 0.63 -4.57 -12.51
N LEU A 17 -0.17 -4.38 -11.46
CA LEU A 17 0.36 -3.99 -10.14
C LEU A 17 1.31 -5.05 -9.56
N LYS A 18 0.95 -6.33 -9.70
CA LYS A 18 1.80 -7.42 -9.21
C LYS A 18 3.16 -7.40 -9.90
N PHE A 19 3.15 -7.38 -11.24
CA PHE A 19 4.40 -7.44 -12.02
C PHE A 19 5.26 -6.20 -11.81
N ALA A 20 4.66 -5.00 -11.72
CA ALA A 20 5.39 -3.78 -11.43
C ALA A 20 6.03 -3.81 -10.02
N THR A 21 5.29 -4.28 -9.01
CA THR A 21 5.81 -4.41 -7.66
C THR A 21 6.96 -5.42 -7.59
N GLU A 22 6.84 -6.57 -8.26
CA GLU A 22 7.91 -7.57 -8.33
C GLU A 22 9.13 -7.06 -9.10
N ALA A 23 8.94 -6.31 -10.18
CA ALA A 23 10.03 -5.68 -10.94
C ALA A 23 10.76 -4.63 -10.08
N TYR A 24 10.03 -3.84 -9.29
CA TYR A 24 10.60 -2.91 -8.34
C TYR A 24 11.49 -3.63 -7.30
N PHE A 25 11.01 -4.73 -6.72
CA PHE A 25 11.80 -5.51 -5.76
C PHE A 25 13.06 -6.15 -6.36
N ARG A 26 13.06 -6.41 -7.67
CA ARG A 26 14.25 -6.88 -8.40
C ARG A 26 15.12 -5.73 -8.93
N SER A 27 14.80 -4.48 -8.63
CA SER A 27 15.48 -3.28 -9.13
C SER A 27 15.50 -3.18 -10.68
N GLU A 28 14.49 -3.76 -11.33
CA GLU A 28 14.30 -3.68 -12.78
C GLU A 28 13.59 -2.38 -13.19
N ILE A 29 12.82 -1.80 -12.28
CA ILE A 29 12.20 -0.47 -12.42
C ILE A 29 12.48 0.34 -11.16
N ASP A 30 12.44 1.67 -11.29
CA ASP A 30 12.57 2.59 -10.17
C ASP A 30 11.22 2.94 -9.51
N ALA A 31 11.28 3.76 -8.46
CA ALA A 31 10.10 4.19 -7.72
C ALA A 31 9.13 5.04 -8.57
N ASP A 32 9.64 5.82 -9.50
CA ASP A 32 8.82 6.70 -10.33
C ASP A 32 8.04 5.89 -11.38
N GLU A 33 8.65 4.87 -11.96
CA GLU A 33 7.96 3.95 -12.84
C GLU A 33 6.90 3.13 -12.09
N LEU A 34 7.19 2.64 -10.88
CA LEU A 34 6.18 1.97 -10.06
C LEU A 34 4.99 2.91 -9.75
N LYS A 35 5.25 4.17 -9.35
CA LYS A 35 4.20 5.16 -9.12
C LYS A 35 3.38 5.45 -10.38
N ARG A 36 4.03 5.48 -11.55
CA ARG A 36 3.35 5.67 -12.84
C ARG A 36 2.35 4.54 -13.10
N VAL A 37 2.77 3.27 -12.93
CA VAL A 37 1.89 2.11 -13.10
C VAL A 37 0.73 2.16 -12.11
N VAL A 38 0.99 2.48 -10.84
CA VAL A 38 -0.04 2.63 -9.80
C VAL A 38 -1.06 3.69 -10.16
N SER A 39 -0.60 4.86 -10.61
CA SER A 39 -1.47 5.97 -10.99
C SER A 39 -2.33 5.62 -12.20
N GLN A 40 -1.77 4.95 -13.18
CA GLN A 40 -2.49 4.47 -14.37
C GLN A 40 -3.59 3.47 -13.96
N GLN A 41 -3.27 2.46 -13.16
CA GLN A 41 -4.23 1.47 -12.69
C GLN A 41 -5.38 2.11 -11.91
N ARG A 42 -5.08 3.06 -11.03
CA ARG A 42 -6.09 3.80 -10.27
C ARG A 42 -7.02 4.60 -11.19
N MET A 43 -6.46 5.32 -12.16
CA MET A 43 -7.22 6.10 -13.12
C MET A 43 -8.14 5.20 -13.97
N GLU A 44 -7.64 4.06 -14.45
CA GLU A 44 -8.44 3.11 -15.21
C GLU A 44 -9.60 2.55 -14.38
N GLN A 45 -9.36 2.22 -13.12
CA GLN A 45 -10.39 1.70 -12.22
C GLN A 45 -11.48 2.75 -11.94
N TRP A 46 -11.12 3.99 -11.68
CA TRP A 46 -12.07 5.09 -11.50
C TRP A 46 -12.88 5.37 -12.77
N THR A 47 -12.21 5.36 -13.92
CA THR A 47 -12.85 5.54 -15.23
C THR A 47 -13.90 4.47 -15.50
N ARG A 48 -13.57 3.20 -15.25
CA ARG A 48 -14.50 2.06 -15.38
C ARG A 48 -15.73 2.20 -14.49
N GLN A 49 -15.55 2.59 -13.23
CA GLN A 49 -16.65 2.80 -12.29
C GLN A 49 -17.55 3.97 -12.76
N ARG A 50 -16.95 5.08 -13.17
CA ARG A 50 -17.67 6.23 -13.72
C ARG A 50 -18.47 5.84 -14.96
N ASP A 51 -17.85 5.16 -15.91
CA ASP A 51 -18.46 4.78 -17.19
C ASP A 51 -19.57 3.72 -17.01
N ALA A 52 -19.48 2.94 -15.93
CA ALA A 52 -20.55 2.05 -15.49
C ALA A 52 -21.72 2.80 -14.80
N GLY A 53 -21.60 4.10 -14.56
CA GLY A 53 -22.64 4.95 -13.98
C GLY A 53 -22.64 5.05 -12.45
N ALA A 54 -21.52 4.73 -11.79
CA ALA A 54 -21.42 4.91 -10.34
C ALA A 54 -21.50 6.40 -9.97
N GLY A 55 -22.42 6.77 -9.07
CA GLY A 55 -22.57 8.12 -8.55
C GLY A 55 -21.49 8.51 -7.54
N PHE A 56 -20.94 7.52 -6.84
CA PHE A 56 -19.84 7.68 -5.89
C PHE A 56 -18.77 6.63 -6.15
N ILE A 57 -17.52 7.08 -6.20
CA ILE A 57 -16.36 6.21 -6.47
C ILE A 57 -15.43 6.24 -5.26
N PRO A 58 -15.11 5.08 -4.64
CA PRO A 58 -14.15 5.01 -3.55
C PRO A 58 -12.78 5.55 -3.99
N SER A 59 -12.17 6.41 -3.19
CA SER A 59 -10.86 6.99 -3.48
C SER A 59 -9.71 6.36 -2.68
N ASN A 60 -10.02 5.64 -1.60
CA ASN A 60 -9.04 5.07 -0.67
C ASN A 60 -9.15 3.54 -0.56
N ASP A 61 -9.53 2.88 -1.63
CA ASP A 61 -9.65 1.41 -1.71
C ASP A 61 -8.44 0.74 -2.38
N PHE A 62 -7.61 1.52 -3.07
CA PHE A 62 -6.41 1.04 -3.74
C PHE A 62 -5.20 1.07 -2.81
N SER A 63 -4.52 -0.05 -2.64
CA SER A 63 -3.28 -0.14 -1.85
C SER A 63 -2.16 -0.80 -2.65
N LEU A 64 -0.91 -0.47 -2.35
CA LEU A 64 0.26 -1.16 -2.90
C LEU A 64 0.41 -2.56 -2.30
N TYR A 65 0.14 -2.71 -1.03
CA TYR A 65 0.29 -3.97 -0.30
C TYR A 65 -0.95 -4.30 0.54
N ASP A 66 -1.31 -3.45 1.49
CA ASP A 66 -2.42 -3.65 2.42
C ASP A 66 -3.03 -2.32 2.87
N GLY A 67 -4.37 -2.23 2.94
CA GLY A 67 -5.08 -1.00 3.30
C GLY A 67 -4.83 -0.53 4.74
N MET A 68 -4.63 -1.46 5.69
CA MET A 68 -4.27 -1.10 7.06
C MET A 68 -2.87 -0.49 7.13
N LEU A 69 -1.93 -1.05 6.37
CA LEU A 69 -0.58 -0.50 6.24
C LEU A 69 -0.61 0.89 5.58
N ASP A 70 -1.39 1.07 4.51
CA ASP A 70 -1.56 2.37 3.86
C ASP A 70 -2.03 3.43 4.85
N THR A 71 -3.03 3.09 5.68
CA THR A 71 -3.57 4.00 6.70
C THR A 71 -2.53 4.32 7.77
N ALA A 72 -1.82 3.31 8.27
CA ALA A 72 -0.75 3.52 9.24
C ALA A 72 0.35 4.43 8.68
N TYR A 73 0.76 4.19 7.43
CA TYR A 73 1.77 5.00 6.76
C TYR A 73 1.29 6.44 6.53
N MET A 74 0.06 6.62 6.04
CA MET A 74 -0.57 7.92 5.83
C MET A 74 -0.66 8.76 7.11
N LEU A 75 -0.89 8.12 8.25
CA LEU A 75 -0.96 8.76 9.56
C LEU A 75 0.41 8.92 10.24
N ASN A 76 1.50 8.63 9.55
CA ASN A 76 2.87 8.65 10.11
C ASN A 76 3.07 7.68 11.30
N ALA A 77 2.24 6.64 11.39
CA ALA A 77 2.43 5.57 12.37
C ALA A 77 3.56 4.63 11.93
N ILE A 78 4.78 5.17 11.91
CA ILE A 78 6.00 4.49 11.46
C ILE A 78 6.86 4.21 12.69
N PRO A 79 7.00 2.96 13.13
CA PRO A 79 7.86 2.60 14.23
C PRO A 79 9.32 3.04 14.00
N ARG A 80 9.96 3.45 15.09
CA ARG A 80 11.31 4.01 15.06
C ARG A 80 12.32 3.13 14.32
N ARG A 81 12.22 1.81 14.46
CA ARG A 81 13.12 0.86 13.77
C ARG A 81 13.11 0.97 12.25
N TYR A 82 11.99 1.41 11.64
CA TYR A 82 11.93 1.68 10.19
C TYR A 82 12.38 3.10 9.87
N ALA A 83 12.02 4.07 10.69
CA ALA A 83 12.45 5.46 10.51
C ALA A 83 13.98 5.59 10.58
N ASP A 84 14.63 4.86 11.47
CA ASP A 84 16.08 4.86 11.66
C ASP A 84 16.84 4.29 10.44
N LEU A 85 16.20 3.52 9.57
CA LEU A 85 16.79 3.04 8.32
C LEU A 85 17.03 4.16 7.29
N ARG A 86 16.34 5.31 7.41
CA ARG A 86 16.43 6.45 6.50
C ARG A 86 16.29 6.09 5.01
N LEU A 87 15.38 5.18 4.74
CA LEU A 87 15.03 4.76 3.39
C LEU A 87 14.13 5.82 2.71
N SER A 88 13.93 5.66 1.41
CA SER A 88 12.90 6.41 0.70
C SER A 88 11.51 6.11 1.25
N ASP A 89 10.51 6.96 0.97
CA ASP A 89 9.14 6.75 1.43
C ASP A 89 8.58 5.39 1.01
N ILE A 90 8.78 5.02 -0.26
CA ILE A 90 8.28 3.76 -0.78
C ILE A 90 9.03 2.55 -0.23
N ASP A 91 10.35 2.67 -0.02
CA ASP A 91 11.14 1.61 0.59
C ASP A 91 10.81 1.44 2.07
N THR A 92 10.55 2.53 2.80
CA THR A 92 10.06 2.49 4.18
C THR A 92 8.72 1.76 4.26
N TYR A 93 7.78 2.10 3.38
CA TYR A 93 6.49 1.42 3.27
C TYR A 93 6.67 -0.09 3.04
N PHE A 94 7.53 -0.48 2.10
CA PHE A 94 7.80 -1.90 1.84
C PHE A 94 8.61 -2.58 2.94
N ALA A 95 9.49 -1.87 3.65
CA ALA A 95 10.16 -2.39 4.83
C ALA A 95 9.16 -2.75 5.94
N MET A 96 8.12 -1.94 6.15
CA MET A 96 7.03 -2.25 7.07
C MET A 96 6.22 -3.47 6.59
N ALA A 97 5.98 -3.60 5.29
CA ALA A 97 5.22 -4.71 4.70
C ALA A 97 5.95 -6.06 4.72
N ARG A 98 7.25 -6.07 4.46
CA ARG A 98 8.01 -7.28 4.15
C ARG A 98 9.28 -7.47 4.99
N GLY A 99 9.62 -6.48 5.83
CA GLY A 99 10.93 -6.38 6.45
C GLY A 99 11.96 -5.78 5.50
N TYR A 100 13.12 -5.53 6.05
CA TYR A 100 14.27 -5.01 5.30
C TYR A 100 15.55 -5.70 5.77
N GLN A 101 16.39 -6.07 4.82
CA GLN A 101 17.76 -6.56 5.05
C GLN A 101 18.70 -5.84 4.10
N GLY A 102 19.65 -5.10 4.64
CA GLY A 102 20.56 -4.32 3.81
C GLY A 102 21.58 -3.50 4.58
N ALA A 103 22.24 -2.60 3.87
CA ALA A 103 23.34 -1.79 4.43
C ALA A 103 22.92 -0.90 5.61
N GLN A 104 21.65 -0.51 5.68
CA GLN A 104 21.10 0.35 6.74
C GLN A 104 20.64 -0.42 7.97
N GLY A 105 20.60 -1.75 7.94
CA GLY A 105 20.23 -2.61 9.05
C GLY A 105 19.30 -3.76 8.65
N ASP A 106 18.82 -4.48 9.66
CA ASP A 106 17.88 -5.57 9.53
C ASP A 106 16.66 -5.30 10.41
N VAL A 107 15.47 -5.29 9.80
CA VAL A 107 14.19 -5.16 10.52
C VAL A 107 13.18 -6.16 10.01
N LYS A 108 12.36 -6.67 10.93
CA LYS A 108 11.24 -7.57 10.59
C LYS A 108 10.06 -6.74 10.09
N ALA A 109 9.24 -7.34 9.22
CA ALA A 109 7.95 -6.78 8.81
C ALA A 109 6.99 -6.61 10.00
N PHE A 110 5.93 -5.84 9.80
CA PHE A 110 4.77 -5.86 10.68
C PHE A 110 4.20 -7.28 10.80
N THR A 111 3.60 -7.58 11.93
CA THR A 111 2.86 -8.83 12.10
C THR A 111 1.67 -8.87 11.16
N MET A 112 1.52 -9.97 10.44
CA MET A 112 0.35 -10.21 9.60
C MET A 112 -0.65 -11.09 10.34
N LYS A 113 -1.92 -10.69 10.37
CA LYS A 113 -3.01 -11.47 10.97
C LYS A 113 -4.18 -11.62 10.02
N LYS A 114 -4.89 -12.72 10.18
CA LYS A 114 -6.13 -12.97 9.49
C LYS A 114 -7.23 -12.01 9.93
N TRP A 115 -7.97 -11.45 8.99
CA TRP A 115 -9.15 -10.65 9.29
C TRP A 115 -10.32 -11.60 9.60
N PHE A 116 -10.63 -11.73 10.88
CA PHE A 116 -11.63 -12.68 11.38
C PHE A 116 -11.46 -14.10 10.80
N ASN A 117 -12.51 -14.72 10.33
CA ASN A 117 -12.49 -16.07 9.72
C ASN A 117 -12.46 -16.02 8.18
N THR A 118 -11.75 -15.06 7.61
CA THR A 118 -11.58 -14.87 6.15
C THR A 118 -10.19 -15.30 5.69
N ASN A 119 -10.00 -15.34 4.38
CA ASN A 119 -8.67 -15.53 3.78
C ASN A 119 -7.86 -14.24 3.67
N TYR A 120 -8.47 -13.09 4.00
CA TYR A 120 -7.77 -11.82 4.00
C TYR A 120 -6.87 -11.68 5.23
N HIS A 121 -5.63 -11.30 5.01
CA HIS A 121 -4.66 -11.00 6.05
C HIS A 121 -4.31 -9.51 5.96
N TYR A 122 -4.23 -8.86 7.11
CA TYR A 122 -3.86 -7.46 7.22
C TYR A 122 -2.57 -7.30 8.03
N MET A 123 -1.85 -6.21 7.76
CA MET A 123 -0.68 -5.82 8.55
C MET A 123 -1.15 -5.14 9.83
N VAL A 124 -0.70 -5.63 10.98
CA VAL A 124 -1.10 -5.09 12.28
C VAL A 124 -0.30 -3.81 12.55
N PRO A 125 -0.95 -2.63 12.62
CA PRO A 125 -0.26 -1.41 12.97
C PRO A 125 0.35 -1.49 14.37
N GLU A 126 1.54 -0.94 14.52
CA GLU A 126 2.21 -0.80 15.81
C GLU A 126 2.17 0.69 16.19
N LEU A 127 1.59 0.98 17.33
CA LEU A 127 1.47 2.33 17.86
C LEU A 127 2.19 2.40 19.21
N ASP A 128 2.90 3.49 19.45
CA ASP A 128 3.53 3.80 20.73
C ASP A 128 3.27 5.26 21.13
N ASP A 129 3.52 5.59 22.38
CA ASP A 129 3.22 6.91 22.95
C ASP A 129 4.14 8.02 22.42
N ASP A 130 5.27 7.66 21.82
CA ASP A 130 6.25 8.60 21.28
C ASP A 130 5.97 8.95 19.80
N MET A 131 4.98 8.34 19.18
CA MET A 131 4.62 8.61 17.78
C MET A 131 3.90 9.93 17.62
N GLU A 132 4.40 10.77 16.74
CA GLU A 132 3.68 11.95 16.27
C GLU A 132 2.79 11.58 15.07
N LEU A 133 1.50 11.33 15.34
CA LEU A 133 0.54 11.04 14.28
C LEU A 133 0.20 12.34 13.51
N LYS A 134 0.38 12.31 12.20
CA LYS A 134 0.07 13.42 11.27
C LYS A 134 -0.14 12.88 9.86
N LEU A 135 -0.84 13.62 9.02
CA LEU A 135 -0.94 13.27 7.61
C LEU A 135 0.40 13.45 6.89
N ARG A 136 0.75 12.46 6.09
CA ARG A 136 1.93 12.45 5.21
C ARG A 136 1.52 12.73 3.77
#